data_8d091704428c5a66a7fab9d83c4f1d64
#
_entry.id   8d091704428c5a66a7fab9d83c4f1d64
#
_cell.length_a   1.000
_cell.length_b   1.000
_cell.length_c   1.000
_cell.angle_alpha   90.00
_cell.angle_beta   90.00
_cell.angle_gamma   90.00
#
_symmetry.space_group_name_H-M   'P 1'
#
loop_
_entity.id
_entity.type
_entity.pdbx_description
1 polymer ?
#
loop_
_entity_poly.entity_id
_entity_poly.type
_entity_poly.pdbx_seq_one_letter_code
_entity_poly.pdbx_strand_id
1 'polypeptide(L)'
;MLFRSHVSGVYFQSVTNTKFTFVPYRGTGPALQDVVAGNLDLMFDQAASALPQVRNGNVRAFAVTAKNRLASEPNIPTVDEAGMPGFYIAVWHALWFPKGTPKDVVMKMNGAVREVLADPTVQKRLVELGQDIPPVDQQTPEALHAYHKAEIEKWHPIIKAANIKPE
;
A
#
# COMPACT_ATOMS: atom_id res chain seq x y z
N MET A 1 6.60 6.14 13.62
CA MET A 1 7.04 5.12 12.62
C MET A 1 6.19 5.25 11.36
N LEU A 2 6.67 5.99 10.36
CA LEU A 2 5.98 6.22 9.07
C LEU A 2 6.85 5.70 7.92
N PHE A 3 7.21 4.42 7.98
CA PHE A 3 8.14 3.84 7.02
C PHE A 3 7.62 3.87 5.59
N ARG A 4 6.35 3.54 5.37
CA ARG A 4 5.77 3.40 4.01
C ARG A 4 5.54 4.74 3.33
N SER A 5 4.86 5.67 3.99
CA SER A 5 4.59 7.00 3.42
C SER A 5 5.88 7.79 3.18
N HIS A 6 6.89 7.63 4.06
CA HIS A 6 8.20 8.24 3.88
C HIS A 6 8.91 7.70 2.62
N VAL A 7 9.01 6.37 2.49
CA VAL A 7 9.63 5.76 1.29
C VAL A 7 8.88 6.15 0.01
N SER A 8 7.54 6.19 0.06
CA SER A 8 6.72 6.63 -1.07
C SER A 8 7.00 8.09 -1.45
N GLY A 9 7.09 8.98 -0.46
CA GLY A 9 7.42 10.40 -0.69
C GLY A 9 8.82 10.59 -1.25
N VAL A 10 9.81 9.86 -0.73
CA VAL A 10 11.19 9.91 -1.26
C VAL A 10 11.25 9.37 -2.69
N TYR A 11 10.58 8.26 -2.97
CA TYR A 11 10.51 7.72 -4.32
C TYR A 11 9.82 8.69 -5.28
N PHE A 12 8.72 9.32 -4.86
CA PHE A 12 8.05 10.36 -5.64
C PHE A 12 9.00 11.52 -5.97
N GLN A 13 9.70 12.05 -4.97
CA GLN A 13 10.68 13.13 -5.18
C GLN A 13 11.78 12.73 -6.18
N SER A 14 12.26 11.48 -6.12
CA SER A 14 13.30 10.99 -7.02
C SER A 14 12.84 10.88 -8.47
N VAL A 15 11.59 10.45 -8.68
CA VAL A 15 11.00 10.29 -10.03
C VAL A 15 10.61 11.65 -10.65
N THR A 16 10.11 12.57 -9.82
CA THR A 16 9.66 13.90 -10.29
C THR A 16 10.75 14.96 -10.26
N ASN A 17 11.93 14.64 -9.73
CA ASN A 17 13.01 15.60 -9.48
C ASN A 17 12.54 16.83 -8.66
N THR A 18 11.67 16.59 -7.69
CA THR A 18 11.14 17.63 -6.79
C THR A 18 11.73 17.46 -5.39
N LYS A 19 11.57 18.48 -4.54
CA LYS A 19 11.95 18.45 -3.13
C LYS A 19 10.75 18.86 -2.28
N PHE A 20 10.42 18.03 -1.30
CA PHE A 20 9.42 18.30 -0.28
C PHE A 20 10.05 18.29 1.11
N THR A 21 9.54 19.10 2.01
CA THR A 21 9.85 18.98 3.43
C THR A 21 9.08 17.80 4.00
N PHE A 22 9.79 16.82 4.53
CA PHE A 22 9.17 15.66 5.18
C PHE A 22 8.85 15.99 6.64
N VAL A 23 7.60 15.79 7.03
CA VAL A 23 7.12 15.96 8.41
C VAL A 23 6.80 14.59 9.01
N PRO A 24 7.56 14.10 10.00
CA PRO A 24 7.34 12.78 10.59
C PRO A 24 6.16 12.78 11.57
N TYR A 25 5.35 11.72 11.53
CA TYR A 25 4.24 11.48 12.45
C TYR A 25 4.29 10.08 13.05
N ARG A 26 3.71 9.90 14.22
CA ARG A 26 3.56 8.58 14.87
C ARG A 26 2.33 7.83 14.37
N GLY A 27 2.16 7.73 13.05
CA GLY A 27 1.04 7.01 12.44
C GLY A 27 0.29 7.84 11.40
N THR A 28 -0.60 7.19 10.66
CA THR A 28 -1.35 7.78 9.55
C THR A 28 -2.43 8.73 10.04
N GLY A 29 -3.10 8.43 11.16
CA GLY A 29 -4.22 9.22 11.66
C GLY A 29 -3.88 10.69 11.93
N PRO A 30 -2.87 11.00 12.76
CA PRO A 30 -2.46 12.38 13.01
C PRO A 30 -2.01 13.11 11.73
N ALA A 31 -1.27 12.44 10.85
CA ALA A 31 -0.86 13.03 9.56
C ALA A 31 -2.06 13.37 8.67
N LEU A 32 -3.05 12.47 8.57
CA LEU A 32 -4.26 12.70 7.80
C LEU A 32 -5.10 13.87 8.38
N GLN A 33 -5.17 14.01 9.70
CA GLN A 33 -5.82 15.15 10.34
C GLN A 33 -5.16 16.48 9.94
N ASP A 34 -3.82 16.52 9.88
CA ASP A 34 -3.10 17.71 9.48
C ASP A 34 -3.22 18.02 7.98
N VAL A 35 -3.39 17.01 7.12
CA VAL A 35 -3.78 17.23 5.72
C VAL A 35 -5.19 17.83 5.63
N VAL A 36 -6.15 17.29 6.38
CA VAL A 36 -7.54 17.83 6.43
C VAL A 36 -7.56 19.26 6.97
N ALA A 37 -6.72 19.57 7.96
CA ALA A 37 -6.60 20.90 8.53
C ALA A 37 -5.83 21.91 7.64
N GLY A 38 -5.19 21.44 6.54
CA GLY A 38 -4.35 22.27 5.68
C GLY A 38 -2.97 22.57 6.22
N ASN A 39 -2.52 21.87 7.28
CA ASN A 39 -1.17 21.98 7.83
C ASN A 39 -0.13 21.20 7.02
N LEU A 40 -0.58 20.25 6.20
CA LEU A 40 0.22 19.49 5.24
C LEU A 40 -0.40 19.60 3.84
N ASP A 41 0.46 19.75 2.83
CA ASP A 41 0.05 19.91 1.43
C ASP A 41 -0.26 18.57 0.74
N LEU A 42 0.46 17.51 1.11
CA LEU A 42 0.41 16.21 0.42
C LEU A 42 0.74 15.06 1.37
N MET A 43 0.05 13.92 1.16
CA MET A 43 0.39 12.68 1.83
C MET A 43 0.20 11.48 0.89
N PHE A 44 1.01 10.44 1.07
CA PHE A 44 0.77 9.11 0.53
C PHE A 44 0.11 8.25 1.59
N ASP A 45 -1.13 7.86 1.37
CA ASP A 45 -1.89 7.08 2.33
C ASP A 45 -2.50 5.83 1.71
N GLN A 46 -2.95 4.92 2.57
CA GLN A 46 -3.68 3.72 2.16
C GLN A 46 -5.13 4.09 1.81
N ALA A 47 -5.69 3.43 0.79
CA ALA A 47 -7.07 3.65 0.39
C ALA A 47 -8.05 3.50 1.56
N ALA A 48 -7.86 2.48 2.41
CA ALA A 48 -8.72 2.22 3.55
C ALA A 48 -8.84 3.39 4.55
N SER A 49 -7.78 4.19 4.73
CA SER A 49 -7.79 5.38 5.60
C SER A 49 -8.19 6.65 4.84
N ALA A 50 -7.75 6.81 3.59
CA ALA A 50 -7.98 8.02 2.82
C ALA A 50 -9.40 8.12 2.23
N LEU A 51 -9.97 7.02 1.72
CA LEU A 51 -11.25 7.05 1.01
C LEU A 51 -12.41 7.65 1.81
N PRO A 52 -12.59 7.41 3.11
CA PRO A 52 -13.62 8.10 3.89
C PRO A 52 -13.48 9.63 3.84
N GLN A 53 -12.27 10.17 3.89
CA GLN A 53 -12.02 11.60 3.81
C GLN A 53 -12.24 12.16 2.40
N VAL A 54 -11.88 11.39 1.39
CA VAL A 54 -12.14 11.73 -0.03
C VAL A 54 -13.65 11.78 -0.30
N ARG A 55 -14.41 10.78 0.15
CA ARG A 55 -15.87 10.70 -0.01
C ARG A 55 -16.60 11.85 0.69
N ASN A 56 -16.07 12.28 1.84
CA ASN A 56 -16.61 13.42 2.60
C ASN A 56 -16.16 14.79 2.03
N GLY A 57 -15.31 14.80 0.99
CA GLY A 57 -14.79 16.04 0.41
C GLY A 57 -13.76 16.78 1.26
N ASN A 58 -13.25 16.15 2.32
CA ASN A 58 -12.28 16.75 3.24
C ASN A 58 -10.87 16.81 2.64
N VAL A 59 -10.55 15.88 1.71
CA VAL A 59 -9.28 15.83 0.99
C VAL A 59 -9.54 15.46 -0.47
N ARG A 60 -8.64 15.85 -1.35
CA ARG A 60 -8.67 15.50 -2.76
C ARG A 60 -7.70 14.33 -3.04
N ALA A 61 -8.19 13.25 -3.67
CA ALA A 61 -7.34 12.24 -4.26
C ALA A 61 -6.91 12.67 -5.66
N PHE A 62 -5.61 12.64 -5.94
CA PHE A 62 -5.05 12.95 -7.26
C PHE A 62 -4.93 11.72 -8.14
N ALA A 63 -4.47 10.61 -7.58
CA ALA A 63 -4.35 9.34 -8.28
C ALA A 63 -4.21 8.18 -7.27
N VAL A 64 -4.45 6.95 -7.75
CA VAL A 64 -4.07 5.71 -7.08
C VAL A 64 -2.76 5.20 -7.67
N THR A 65 -1.85 4.73 -6.82
CA THR A 65 -0.53 4.21 -7.21
C THR A 65 -0.59 2.74 -7.66
N ALA A 66 -1.70 2.37 -8.29
CA ALA A 66 -1.98 1.04 -8.83
C ALA A 66 -2.09 1.08 -10.35
N LYS A 67 -1.96 -0.07 -11.02
CA LYS A 67 -2.13 -0.19 -12.47
C LYS A 67 -3.58 -0.01 -12.94
N ASN A 68 -4.52 -0.35 -12.05
CA ASN A 68 -5.94 -0.25 -12.33
C ASN A 68 -6.59 0.72 -11.34
N ARG A 69 -7.69 1.34 -11.74
CA ARG A 69 -8.50 2.15 -10.84
C ARG A 69 -9.12 1.28 -9.75
N LEU A 70 -9.35 1.85 -8.58
CA LEU A 70 -10.08 1.15 -7.52
C LEU A 70 -11.54 0.92 -7.96
N ALA A 71 -12.02 -0.30 -7.80
CA ALA A 71 -13.40 -0.64 -8.14
C ALA A 71 -14.41 0.16 -7.31
N SER A 72 -14.06 0.51 -6.07
CA SER A 72 -14.89 1.33 -5.18
C SER A 72 -14.87 2.84 -5.51
N GLU A 73 -13.88 3.31 -6.29
CA GLU A 73 -13.69 4.73 -6.63
C GLU A 73 -13.21 4.89 -8.09
N PRO A 74 -14.05 4.55 -9.06
CA PRO A 74 -13.67 4.53 -10.48
C PRO A 74 -13.35 5.92 -11.04
N ASN A 75 -13.72 6.99 -10.32
CA ASN A 75 -13.44 8.37 -10.72
C ASN A 75 -12.03 8.84 -10.34
N ILE A 76 -11.32 8.12 -9.46
CA ILE A 76 -9.92 8.44 -9.13
C ILE A 76 -9.03 7.83 -10.19
N PRO A 77 -8.23 8.61 -10.94
CA PRO A 77 -7.36 8.09 -11.97
C PRO A 77 -6.22 7.25 -11.38
N THR A 78 -5.62 6.40 -12.20
CA THR A 78 -4.34 5.77 -11.88
C THR A 78 -3.19 6.77 -12.06
N VAL A 79 -2.02 6.45 -11.51
CA VAL A 79 -0.80 7.26 -11.73
C VAL A 79 -0.41 7.31 -13.21
N ASP A 80 -0.67 6.28 -14.00
CA ASP A 80 -0.42 6.27 -15.44
C ASP A 80 -1.31 7.29 -16.15
N GLU A 81 -2.60 7.31 -15.84
CA GLU A 81 -3.56 8.28 -16.37
C GLU A 81 -3.27 9.72 -15.89
N ALA A 82 -2.68 9.86 -14.70
CA ALA A 82 -2.26 11.14 -14.15
C ALA A 82 -0.88 11.63 -14.64
N GLY A 83 -0.27 10.93 -15.60
CA GLY A 83 0.99 11.34 -16.22
C GLY A 83 2.26 10.85 -15.53
N MET A 84 2.16 9.86 -14.63
CA MET A 84 3.30 9.25 -13.93
C MET A 84 3.37 7.73 -14.15
N PRO A 85 3.54 7.26 -15.40
CA PRO A 85 3.57 5.83 -15.68
C PRO A 85 4.73 5.13 -14.95
N GLY A 86 4.44 3.97 -14.37
CA GLY A 86 5.44 3.16 -13.66
C GLY A 86 5.63 3.54 -12.18
N PHE A 87 4.98 4.59 -11.68
CA PHE A 87 5.03 4.95 -10.26
C PHE A 87 4.08 4.07 -9.44
N TYR A 88 4.39 2.77 -9.35
CA TYR A 88 3.53 1.83 -8.63
C TYR A 88 4.04 1.57 -7.22
N ILE A 89 3.20 1.87 -6.24
CA ILE A 89 3.42 1.60 -4.82
C ILE A 89 2.19 0.87 -4.30
N ALA A 90 2.36 -0.38 -3.90
CA ALA A 90 1.30 -1.15 -3.28
C ALA A 90 1.62 -1.43 -1.81
N VAL A 91 0.58 -1.41 -0.99
CA VAL A 91 0.62 -1.97 0.35
C VAL A 91 0.02 -3.35 0.28
N TRP A 92 0.75 -4.33 0.79
CA TRP A 92 0.31 -5.71 0.84
C TRP A 92 0.39 -6.26 2.25
N HIS A 93 -0.44 -7.22 2.56
CA HIS A 93 -0.52 -7.86 3.87
C HIS A 93 -0.24 -9.35 3.72
N ALA A 94 0.53 -9.89 4.65
CA ALA A 94 0.88 -11.30 4.68
C ALA A 94 0.96 -11.82 6.11
N LEU A 95 0.77 -13.14 6.26
CA LEU A 95 0.98 -13.84 7.52
C LEU A 95 2.35 -14.51 7.50
N TRP A 96 3.07 -14.38 8.60
CA TRP A 96 4.41 -14.94 8.76
C TRP A 96 4.45 -15.87 9.96
N PHE A 97 5.22 -16.93 9.84
CA PHE A 97 5.48 -17.88 10.91
C PHE A 97 6.94 -17.80 11.36
N PRO A 98 7.24 -18.18 12.62
CA PRO A 98 8.62 -18.38 13.07
C PRO A 98 9.38 -19.38 12.18
N LYS A 99 10.69 -19.19 12.08
CA LYS A 99 11.54 -20.14 11.36
C LYS A 99 11.41 -21.54 11.97
N GLY A 100 11.24 -22.55 11.12
CA GLY A 100 11.12 -23.95 11.54
C GLY A 100 9.68 -24.41 11.84
N THR A 101 8.68 -23.56 11.61
CA THR A 101 7.28 -24.00 11.68
C THR A 101 7.03 -25.14 10.68
N PRO A 102 6.42 -26.27 11.11
CA PRO A 102 6.12 -27.40 10.22
C PRO A 102 5.28 -26.97 8.99
N LYS A 103 5.60 -27.58 7.86
CA LYS A 103 4.95 -27.21 6.57
C LYS A 103 3.45 -27.45 6.58
N ASP A 104 2.98 -28.50 7.23
CA ASP A 104 1.56 -28.82 7.38
C ASP A 104 0.79 -27.72 8.13
N VAL A 105 1.40 -27.13 9.18
CA VAL A 105 0.82 -25.99 9.90
C VAL A 105 0.70 -24.77 9.00
N VAL A 106 1.75 -24.46 8.22
CA VAL A 106 1.71 -23.35 7.25
C VAL A 106 0.63 -23.57 6.20
N MET A 107 0.53 -24.78 5.65
CA MET A 107 -0.46 -25.12 4.63
C MET A 107 -1.89 -25.12 5.18
N LYS A 108 -2.10 -25.55 6.41
CA LYS A 108 -3.41 -25.46 7.08
C LYS A 108 -3.87 -24.01 7.22
N MET A 109 -2.97 -23.11 7.65
CA MET A 109 -3.28 -21.69 7.76
C MET A 109 -3.52 -21.07 6.37
N ASN A 110 -2.71 -21.42 5.38
CA ASN A 110 -2.91 -20.95 4.00
C ASN A 110 -4.29 -21.38 3.45
N GLY A 111 -4.71 -22.62 3.71
CA GLY A 111 -6.06 -23.10 3.38
C GLY A 111 -7.14 -22.22 4.01
N ALA A 112 -7.07 -21.98 5.31
CA ALA A 112 -8.04 -21.15 6.02
C ALA A 112 -8.08 -19.69 5.48
N VAL A 113 -6.93 -19.10 5.19
CA VAL A 113 -6.87 -17.75 4.58
C VAL A 113 -7.54 -17.73 3.21
N ARG A 114 -7.31 -18.75 2.37
CA ARG A 114 -7.93 -18.85 1.04
C ARG A 114 -9.46 -19.01 1.13
N GLU A 115 -9.97 -19.79 2.08
CA GLU A 115 -11.41 -19.90 2.37
C GLU A 115 -12.00 -18.54 2.74
N VAL A 116 -11.35 -17.80 3.64
CA VAL A 116 -11.78 -16.45 4.04
C VAL A 116 -11.77 -15.48 2.85
N LEU A 117 -10.73 -15.51 2.01
CA LEU A 117 -10.65 -14.65 0.82
C LEU A 117 -11.64 -15.04 -0.28
N ALA A 118 -12.18 -16.26 -0.26
CA ALA A 118 -13.22 -16.71 -1.16
C ALA A 118 -14.65 -16.34 -0.69
N ASP A 119 -14.80 -15.93 0.58
CA ASP A 119 -16.11 -15.54 1.13
C ASP A 119 -16.61 -14.23 0.50
N PRO A 120 -17.83 -14.21 -0.09
CA PRO A 120 -18.35 -13.02 -0.76
C PRO A 120 -18.49 -11.79 0.14
N THR A 121 -18.77 -11.99 1.43
CA THR A 121 -18.90 -10.88 2.40
C THR A 121 -17.55 -10.25 2.67
N VAL A 122 -16.51 -11.08 2.81
CA VAL A 122 -15.13 -10.62 2.98
C VAL A 122 -14.65 -9.91 1.72
N GLN A 123 -14.89 -10.47 0.53
CA GLN A 123 -14.53 -9.86 -0.73
C GLN A 123 -15.16 -8.48 -0.89
N LYS A 124 -16.46 -8.36 -0.65
CA LYS A 124 -17.18 -7.08 -0.69
C LYS A 124 -16.54 -6.07 0.27
N ARG A 125 -16.23 -6.48 1.50
CA ARG A 125 -15.64 -5.61 2.50
C ARG A 125 -14.24 -5.13 2.12
N LEU A 126 -13.41 -6.01 1.54
CA LEU A 126 -12.07 -5.65 1.07
C LEU A 126 -12.13 -4.65 -0.08
N VAL A 127 -13.02 -4.87 -1.06
CA VAL A 127 -13.24 -3.92 -2.17
C VAL A 127 -13.69 -2.55 -1.67
N GLU A 128 -14.63 -2.47 -0.71
CA GLU A 128 -15.06 -1.21 -0.08
C GLU A 128 -13.91 -0.45 0.58
N LEU A 129 -12.92 -1.18 1.09
CA LEU A 129 -11.69 -0.64 1.69
C LEU A 129 -10.61 -0.33 0.64
N GLY A 130 -10.89 -0.48 -0.65
CA GLY A 130 -9.91 -0.28 -1.71
C GLY A 130 -8.78 -1.30 -1.70
N GLN A 131 -9.06 -2.54 -1.27
CA GLN A 131 -8.11 -3.64 -1.25
C GLN A 131 -8.41 -4.61 -2.38
N ASP A 132 -7.38 -4.96 -3.14
CA ASP A 132 -7.45 -6.01 -4.15
C ASP A 132 -7.10 -7.36 -3.54
N ILE A 133 -7.81 -8.40 -3.98
CA ILE A 133 -7.51 -9.79 -3.62
C ILE A 133 -6.65 -10.38 -4.73
N PRO A 134 -5.46 -10.91 -4.42
CA PRO A 134 -4.60 -11.49 -5.44
C PRO A 134 -5.28 -12.73 -6.07
N PRO A 135 -5.02 -13.04 -7.35
CA PRO A 135 -5.47 -14.26 -8.01
C PRO A 135 -5.11 -15.52 -7.21
N VAL A 136 -5.91 -16.58 -7.35
CA VAL A 136 -5.78 -17.81 -6.54
C VAL A 136 -4.40 -18.47 -6.64
N ASP A 137 -3.77 -18.42 -7.81
CA ASP A 137 -2.40 -18.90 -8.05
C ASP A 137 -1.33 -18.11 -7.28
N GLN A 138 -1.62 -16.87 -6.93
CA GLN A 138 -0.74 -16.01 -6.12
C GLN A 138 -0.99 -16.12 -4.62
N GLN A 139 -2.00 -16.86 -4.19
CA GLN A 139 -2.35 -17.07 -2.78
C GLN A 139 -1.63 -18.28 -2.18
N THR A 140 -0.36 -18.50 -2.51
CA THR A 140 0.45 -19.61 -2.01
C THR A 140 1.67 -19.10 -1.23
N PRO A 141 2.24 -19.91 -0.30
CA PRO A 141 3.47 -19.53 0.40
C PRO A 141 4.64 -19.29 -0.56
N GLU A 142 4.73 -20.05 -1.64
CA GLU A 142 5.79 -19.93 -2.66
C GLU A 142 5.65 -18.62 -3.45
N ALA A 143 4.43 -18.26 -3.85
CA ALA A 143 4.15 -17.00 -4.53
C ALA A 143 4.46 -15.80 -3.63
N LEU A 144 4.07 -15.86 -2.33
CA LEU A 144 4.41 -14.84 -1.36
C LEU A 144 5.93 -14.69 -1.20
N HIS A 145 6.67 -15.81 -1.14
CA HIS A 145 8.12 -15.76 -1.02
C HIS A 145 8.77 -15.09 -2.24
N ALA A 146 8.34 -15.44 -3.45
CA ALA A 146 8.83 -14.83 -4.68
C ALA A 146 8.51 -13.33 -4.75
N TYR A 147 7.28 -12.96 -4.40
CA TYR A 147 6.82 -11.57 -4.35
C TYR A 147 7.63 -10.75 -3.33
N HIS A 148 7.81 -11.25 -2.11
CA HIS A 148 8.58 -10.58 -1.08
C HIS A 148 10.04 -10.36 -1.50
N LYS A 149 10.66 -11.36 -2.14
CA LYS A 149 12.02 -11.21 -2.67
C LYS A 149 12.09 -10.10 -3.72
N ALA A 150 11.16 -10.06 -4.67
CA ALA A 150 11.11 -9.02 -5.69
C ALA A 150 10.88 -7.61 -5.09
N GLU A 151 10.04 -7.49 -4.06
CA GLU A 151 9.83 -6.23 -3.34
C GLU A 151 11.12 -5.77 -2.62
N ILE A 152 11.86 -6.68 -1.99
CA ILE A 152 13.17 -6.35 -1.39
C ILE A 152 14.14 -5.82 -2.46
N GLU A 153 14.25 -6.51 -3.59
CA GLU A 153 15.13 -6.12 -4.69
C GLU A 153 14.75 -4.75 -5.26
N LYS A 154 13.46 -4.43 -5.34
CA LYS A 154 12.94 -3.13 -5.78
C LYS A 154 13.24 -2.01 -4.80
N TRP A 155 12.91 -2.20 -3.51
CA TRP A 155 12.90 -1.12 -2.54
C TRP A 155 14.25 -0.87 -1.88
N HIS A 156 15.09 -1.89 -1.72
CA HIS A 156 16.38 -1.77 -1.05
C HIS A 156 17.31 -0.72 -1.67
N PRO A 157 17.48 -0.64 -3.01
CA PRO A 157 18.28 0.41 -3.63
C PRO A 157 17.73 1.83 -3.35
N ILE A 158 16.41 2.00 -3.40
CA ILE A 158 15.74 3.30 -3.17
C ILE A 158 15.96 3.76 -1.73
N ILE A 159 15.73 2.87 -0.75
CA ILE A 159 15.94 3.13 0.67
C ILE A 159 17.40 3.50 0.96
N LYS A 160 18.33 2.76 0.36
CA LYS A 160 19.77 2.99 0.51
C LYS A 160 20.21 4.33 -0.10
N ALA A 161 19.75 4.65 -1.30
CA ALA A 161 20.08 5.91 -1.97
C ALA A 161 19.53 7.14 -1.21
N ALA A 162 18.37 6.99 -0.59
CA ALA A 162 17.74 8.02 0.24
C ALA A 162 18.31 8.12 1.67
N ASN A 163 19.26 7.24 2.04
CA ASN A 163 19.84 7.16 3.40
C ASN A 163 18.76 7.04 4.50
N ILE A 164 17.64 6.36 4.20
CA ILE A 164 16.57 6.11 5.18
C ILE A 164 17.06 5.07 6.18
N LYS A 165 17.19 5.48 7.45
CA LYS A 165 17.58 4.58 8.55
C LYS A 165 16.33 4.05 9.26
N PRO A 166 16.33 2.78 9.70
CA PRO A 166 15.32 2.27 10.61
C PRO A 166 15.45 3.02 11.95
N GLU A 167 14.32 3.51 12.47
CA GLU A 167 14.19 4.02 13.84
C GLU A 167 13.88 2.90 14.82
#